data_7d347cfff8d2160aeceebb5caaadef31
#
_entry.id   7d347cfff8d2160aeceebb5caaadef31
#
_cell.length_a   1.000
_cell.length_b   1.000
_cell.length_c   1.000
_cell.angle_alpha   90.00
_cell.angle_beta   90.00
_cell.angle_gamma   90.00
#
_symmetry.space_group_name_H-M   'P 1'
#
loop_
_entity.id
_entity.type
_entity.pdbx_description
1 polymer ?
#
loop_
_entity_poly.entity_id
_entity_poly.type
_entity_poly.pdbx_seq_one_letter_code
_entity_poly.pdbx_strand_id
1 'polypeptide(L)'
;MRLTNIRTIALVAAAGVAASMTAVRAADVKVDLSKETVGKAPVVFEPMMGMWVVAQDGPDKVIKVDGQAFKAALDTPTRLALENARKMYGTSNEELMDNAKQFTTFPIAVLKTVDNFSNGTISVKFKTISGDADRCSGILFNVKPNGDWLVVRYNDTEHNVVLWEFHNGVRRPLIRPRDGDLLTGPDDRAKWHDLKLTVDGANLQVDLDGTTQLKYVLGSDPAPGRNGAPPNADLIPANNPVIRPPVSGKVGLWSKTDSTSLFKDYVVSPKQ
;
A
#
# COMPACT_ATOMS: atom_id res chain seq x y z
N MET A 1 -43.17 48.23 63.04
CA MET A 1 -41.97 47.42 63.23
C MET A 1 -41.96 46.32 62.14
N ARG A 2 -41.23 46.55 61.03
CA ARG A 2 -41.16 45.63 59.90
C ARG A 2 -39.70 45.07 59.82
N LEU A 3 -39.56 43.75 59.95
CA LEU A 3 -38.30 43.04 59.80
C LEU A 3 -38.13 42.66 58.37
N THR A 4 -37.03 43.11 57.75
CA THR A 4 -36.64 42.83 56.36
C THR A 4 -35.69 41.62 56.37
N ASN A 5 -36.09 40.50 55.72
CA ASN A 5 -35.27 39.33 55.55
C ASN A 5 -34.36 39.52 54.34
N ILE A 6 -33.07 39.56 54.58
CA ILE A 6 -32.06 39.52 53.50
C ILE A 6 -31.73 38.04 53.20
N ARG A 7 -32.05 37.58 51.99
CA ARG A 7 -31.65 36.27 51.50
C ARG A 7 -30.32 36.41 50.81
N THR A 8 -29.27 35.78 51.35
CA THR A 8 -27.97 35.67 50.75
C THR A 8 -28.01 34.57 49.68
N ILE A 9 -27.81 34.91 48.41
CA ILE A 9 -27.66 33.94 47.31
C ILE A 9 -26.16 33.60 47.21
N ALA A 10 -25.81 32.34 47.51
CA ALA A 10 -24.47 31.84 47.29
C ALA A 10 -24.33 31.38 45.83
N LEU A 11 -23.46 32.03 45.07
CA LEU A 11 -23.11 31.67 43.70
C LEU A 11 -22.03 30.58 43.79
N VAL A 12 -22.35 29.34 43.42
CA VAL A 12 -21.37 28.25 43.26
C VAL A 12 -20.81 28.33 41.85
N ALA A 13 -19.57 28.76 41.71
CA ALA A 13 -18.85 28.73 40.47
C ALA A 13 -18.31 27.31 40.24
N ALA A 14 -18.89 26.56 39.31
CA ALA A 14 -18.36 25.29 38.87
C ALA A 14 -17.20 25.54 37.87
N ALA A 15 -15.96 25.37 38.32
CA ALA A 15 -14.79 25.37 37.42
C ALA A 15 -14.76 24.06 36.64
N GLY A 16 -15.16 24.11 35.38
CA GLY A 16 -15.01 22.99 34.44
C GLY A 16 -13.53 22.80 34.05
N VAL A 17 -12.91 21.73 34.53
CA VAL A 17 -11.62 21.32 34.04
C VAL A 17 -11.79 20.68 32.66
N ALA A 18 -11.50 21.45 31.61
CA ALA A 18 -11.39 20.90 30.26
C ALA A 18 -10.11 20.08 30.18
N ALA A 19 -10.22 18.76 30.33
CA ALA A 19 -9.13 17.85 30.01
C ALA A 19 -8.90 17.87 28.50
N SER A 20 -7.85 18.56 28.05
CA SER A 20 -7.38 18.47 26.68
C SER A 20 -6.82 17.06 26.46
N MET A 21 -7.59 16.17 25.83
CA MET A 21 -7.09 14.89 25.32
C MET A 21 -6.13 15.21 24.18
N THR A 22 -4.84 15.25 24.48
CA THR A 22 -3.80 15.19 23.45
C THR A 22 -3.89 13.79 22.83
N ALA A 23 -4.38 13.70 21.60
CA ALA A 23 -4.34 12.47 20.84
C ALA A 23 -2.88 12.01 20.75
N VAL A 24 -2.55 10.87 21.37
CA VAL A 24 -1.22 10.26 21.28
C VAL A 24 -1.09 9.75 19.85
N ARG A 25 -0.37 10.48 19.01
CA ARG A 25 -0.04 10.03 17.67
C ARG A 25 0.84 8.79 17.77
N ALA A 26 0.49 7.69 17.12
CA ALA A 26 1.36 6.55 17.00
C ALA A 26 2.67 6.98 16.31
N ALA A 27 3.81 6.45 16.78
CA ALA A 27 5.10 6.80 16.22
C ALA A 27 5.23 6.33 14.77
N ASP A 28 5.92 7.11 13.96
CA ASP A 28 6.27 6.72 12.60
C ASP A 28 7.16 5.47 12.61
N VAL A 29 6.86 4.52 11.75
CA VAL A 29 7.71 3.37 11.46
C VAL A 29 8.56 3.71 10.24
N LYS A 30 9.83 3.99 10.45
CA LYS A 30 10.81 4.25 9.38
C LYS A 30 11.67 3.02 9.17
N VAL A 31 11.74 2.53 7.94
CA VAL A 31 12.60 1.40 7.59
C VAL A 31 14.05 1.86 7.57
N ASP A 32 14.86 1.27 8.44
CA ASP A 32 16.31 1.48 8.50
C ASP A 32 17.04 0.30 7.86
N LEU A 33 17.70 0.56 6.73
CA LEU A 33 18.49 -0.43 5.98
C LEU A 33 19.97 -0.48 6.42
N SER A 34 20.40 0.34 7.39
CA SER A 34 21.81 0.43 7.78
C SER A 34 22.39 -0.91 8.23
N LYS A 35 21.57 -1.71 8.91
CA LYS A 35 21.93 -3.04 9.47
C LYS A 35 21.70 -4.19 8.48
N GLU A 36 21.09 -3.93 7.36
CA GLU A 36 20.84 -4.95 6.34
C GLU A 36 22.14 -5.35 5.61
N THR A 37 22.20 -6.57 5.11
CA THR A 37 23.38 -7.11 4.41
C THR A 37 23.14 -7.11 2.91
N VAL A 38 23.96 -6.39 2.16
CA VAL A 38 23.92 -6.36 0.69
C VAL A 38 24.07 -7.78 0.11
N GLY A 39 23.25 -8.10 -0.86
CA GLY A 39 23.20 -9.43 -1.50
C GLY A 39 22.37 -10.47 -0.74
N LYS A 40 21.76 -10.13 0.39
CA LYS A 40 20.86 -10.99 1.15
C LYS A 40 19.41 -10.53 1.03
N ALA A 41 18.48 -11.44 1.33
CA ALA A 41 17.07 -11.06 1.49
C ALA A 41 16.93 -10.03 2.63
N PRO A 42 16.06 -9.02 2.48
CA PRO A 42 15.86 -8.01 3.51
C PRO A 42 15.27 -8.63 4.79
N VAL A 43 15.84 -8.29 5.95
CA VAL A 43 15.32 -8.77 7.24
C VAL A 43 14.06 -8.04 7.65
N VAL A 44 13.94 -6.76 7.31
CA VAL A 44 12.80 -5.89 7.69
C VAL A 44 11.53 -6.19 6.88
N PHE A 45 11.66 -6.74 5.67
CA PHE A 45 10.55 -7.22 4.85
C PHE A 45 10.53 -8.73 4.80
N GLU A 46 9.34 -9.33 4.72
CA GLU A 46 9.17 -10.74 4.37
C GLU A 46 8.77 -10.82 2.90
N PRO A 47 9.60 -11.38 2.03
CA PRO A 47 9.22 -11.67 0.66
C PRO A 47 8.09 -12.70 0.63
N MET A 48 6.88 -12.29 0.25
CA MET A 48 5.77 -13.22 0.04
C MET A 48 5.88 -13.90 -1.32
N MET A 49 6.29 -13.12 -2.32
CA MET A 49 6.48 -13.56 -3.69
C MET A 49 7.61 -12.75 -4.33
N GLY A 50 8.40 -13.38 -5.19
CA GLY A 50 9.45 -12.71 -5.95
C GLY A 50 10.81 -12.76 -5.28
N MET A 51 11.81 -12.27 -6.00
CA MET A 51 13.19 -12.20 -5.54
C MET A 51 13.50 -10.78 -5.05
N TRP A 52 13.67 -10.66 -3.75
CA TRP A 52 13.95 -9.41 -3.06
C TRP A 52 15.29 -9.51 -2.37
N VAL A 53 16.16 -8.55 -2.63
CA VAL A 53 17.50 -8.49 -2.05
C VAL A 53 17.85 -7.08 -1.61
N VAL A 54 18.70 -6.97 -0.61
CA VAL A 54 19.34 -5.69 -0.30
C VAL A 54 20.42 -5.43 -1.34
N ALA A 55 20.42 -4.27 -1.95
CA ALA A 55 21.39 -3.85 -2.95
C ALA A 55 22.06 -2.53 -2.54
N GLN A 56 23.04 -2.11 -3.31
CA GLN A 56 23.72 -0.81 -3.18
C GLN A 56 23.37 0.05 -4.40
N ASP A 57 22.97 1.30 -4.16
CA ASP A 57 22.78 2.31 -5.21
C ASP A 57 23.48 3.61 -4.80
N GLY A 58 24.66 3.83 -5.35
CA GLY A 58 25.56 4.88 -4.87
C GLY A 58 25.92 4.67 -3.40
N PRO A 59 25.76 5.68 -2.51
CA PRO A 59 26.03 5.55 -1.09
C PRO A 59 24.92 4.80 -0.31
N ASP A 60 23.74 4.61 -0.89
CA ASP A 60 22.56 4.13 -0.21
C ASP A 60 22.39 2.62 -0.31
N LYS A 61 22.02 1.97 0.80
CA LYS A 61 21.43 0.63 0.76
C LYS A 61 19.97 0.75 0.35
N VAL A 62 19.53 -0.14 -0.53
CA VAL A 62 18.20 -0.14 -1.10
C VAL A 62 17.62 -1.55 -1.10
N ILE A 63 16.30 -1.67 -1.14
CA ILE A 63 15.63 -2.94 -1.44
C ILE A 63 15.50 -3.04 -2.95
N LYS A 64 16.04 -4.10 -3.55
CA LYS A 64 15.90 -4.41 -4.97
C LYS A 64 14.90 -5.55 -5.14
N VAL A 65 13.94 -5.38 -6.03
CA VAL A 65 13.20 -6.49 -6.63
C VAL A 65 13.84 -6.84 -7.97
N ASP A 66 14.08 -8.14 -8.19
CA ASP A 66 14.64 -8.64 -9.45
C ASP A 66 13.58 -9.48 -10.18
N GLY A 67 12.77 -8.79 -10.98
CA GLY A 67 11.69 -9.44 -11.73
C GLY A 67 12.21 -10.36 -12.83
N GLN A 68 13.39 -10.09 -13.41
CA GLN A 68 13.99 -10.93 -14.44
C GLN A 68 14.39 -12.29 -13.85
N ALA A 69 15.08 -12.27 -12.71
CA ALA A 69 15.46 -13.51 -12.00
C ALA A 69 14.20 -14.25 -11.49
N PHE A 70 13.18 -13.54 -11.04
CA PHE A 70 11.91 -14.13 -10.62
C PHE A 70 11.18 -14.82 -11.77
N LYS A 71 11.08 -14.17 -12.94
CA LYS A 71 10.47 -14.75 -14.14
C LYS A 71 11.15 -16.05 -14.56
N ALA A 72 12.46 -16.13 -14.42
CA ALA A 72 13.24 -17.33 -14.73
C ALA A 72 13.01 -18.48 -13.74
N ALA A 73 12.57 -18.18 -12.51
CA ALA A 73 12.43 -19.13 -11.40
C ALA A 73 10.98 -19.61 -11.16
N LEU A 74 10.06 -19.38 -12.09
CA LEU A 74 8.60 -19.56 -11.90
C LEU A 74 8.09 -21.00 -11.71
N ASP A 75 8.94 -22.01 -11.57
CA ASP A 75 8.49 -23.41 -11.48
C ASP A 75 7.82 -23.81 -10.14
N THR A 76 7.91 -22.99 -9.08
CA THR A 76 7.31 -23.31 -7.78
C THR A 76 6.73 -22.10 -6.99
N PRO A 77 6.06 -21.13 -7.63
CA PRO A 77 5.69 -19.87 -6.93
C PRO A 77 4.61 -20.06 -5.87
N THR A 78 3.65 -20.97 -6.07
CA THR A 78 2.53 -21.18 -5.14
C THR A 78 3.01 -21.75 -3.80
N ARG A 79 3.91 -22.75 -3.82
CA ARG A 79 4.47 -23.33 -2.60
C ARG A 79 5.20 -22.28 -1.76
N LEU A 80 6.01 -21.44 -2.42
CA LEU A 80 6.76 -20.39 -1.76
C LEU A 80 5.82 -19.36 -1.10
N ALA A 81 4.74 -18.96 -1.79
CA ALA A 81 3.72 -18.05 -1.23
C ALA A 81 3.08 -18.63 0.03
N LEU A 82 2.76 -19.94 0.05
CA LEU A 82 2.19 -20.62 1.20
C LEU A 82 3.15 -20.69 2.38
N GLU A 83 4.42 -21.04 2.12
CA GLU A 83 5.45 -21.07 3.15
C GLU A 83 5.67 -19.69 3.79
N ASN A 84 5.68 -18.64 2.98
CA ASN A 84 5.85 -17.27 3.44
C ASN A 84 4.60 -16.74 4.16
N ALA A 85 3.40 -17.11 3.72
CA ALA A 85 2.17 -16.79 4.45
C ALA A 85 2.15 -17.42 5.85
N ARG A 86 2.61 -18.66 5.98
CA ARG A 86 2.76 -19.32 7.31
C ARG A 86 3.72 -18.56 8.21
N LYS A 87 4.82 -18.05 7.69
CA LYS A 87 5.76 -17.22 8.45
C LYS A 87 5.13 -15.91 8.93
N MET A 88 4.32 -15.27 8.09
CA MET A 88 3.70 -13.96 8.40
C MET A 88 2.50 -14.05 9.34
N TYR A 89 1.67 -15.09 9.20
CA TYR A 89 0.39 -15.19 9.89
C TYR A 89 0.29 -16.38 10.84
N GLY A 90 1.35 -17.20 10.94
CA GLY A 90 1.34 -18.43 11.74
C GLY A 90 0.56 -19.60 11.09
N THR A 91 -0.20 -19.34 10.04
CA THR A 91 -0.97 -20.33 9.31
C THR A 91 -1.16 -19.91 7.85
N SER A 92 -1.56 -20.85 6.99
CA SER A 92 -2.10 -20.56 5.66
C SER A 92 -3.52 -21.12 5.59
N ASN A 93 -4.47 -20.35 5.08
CA ASN A 93 -5.82 -20.81 4.82
C ASN A 93 -5.96 -21.35 3.39
N GLU A 94 -7.05 -22.09 3.14
CA GLU A 94 -7.32 -22.67 1.81
C GLU A 94 -7.56 -21.61 0.75
N GLU A 95 -8.22 -20.49 1.10
CA GLU A 95 -8.47 -19.35 0.20
C GLU A 95 -7.17 -18.76 -0.33
N LEU A 96 -6.10 -18.69 0.51
CA LEU A 96 -4.80 -18.23 0.07
C LEU A 96 -4.23 -19.13 -1.02
N MET A 97 -4.45 -20.44 -0.96
CA MET A 97 -3.96 -21.40 -1.96
C MET A 97 -4.56 -21.12 -3.34
N ASP A 98 -5.85 -20.84 -3.39
CA ASP A 98 -6.54 -20.56 -4.65
C ASP A 98 -6.18 -19.17 -5.18
N ASN A 99 -6.12 -18.18 -4.31
CA ASN A 99 -5.73 -16.82 -4.65
C ASN A 99 -4.27 -16.73 -5.10
N ALA A 100 -3.35 -17.48 -4.47
CA ALA A 100 -1.92 -17.45 -4.78
C ALA A 100 -1.63 -17.78 -6.24
N LYS A 101 -2.38 -18.68 -6.84
CA LYS A 101 -2.24 -19.03 -8.26
C LYS A 101 -2.42 -17.83 -9.19
N GLN A 102 -3.23 -16.86 -8.78
CA GLN A 102 -3.58 -15.68 -9.57
C GLN A 102 -2.57 -14.53 -9.42
N PHE A 103 -1.85 -14.46 -8.28
CA PHE A 103 -0.89 -13.37 -8.06
C PHE A 103 0.58 -13.78 -8.15
N THR A 104 0.88 -14.97 -8.69
CA THR A 104 2.26 -15.48 -8.85
C THR A 104 3.15 -14.62 -9.72
N THR A 105 2.59 -13.74 -10.55
CA THR A 105 3.31 -12.78 -11.38
C THR A 105 3.61 -11.45 -10.69
N PHE A 106 3.22 -11.31 -9.41
CA PHE A 106 3.39 -10.06 -8.66
C PHE A 106 4.40 -10.24 -7.53
N PRO A 107 5.64 -9.78 -7.69
CA PRO A 107 6.57 -9.72 -6.58
C PRO A 107 6.00 -8.86 -5.45
N ILE A 108 5.94 -9.43 -4.25
CA ILE A 108 5.38 -8.83 -3.04
C ILE A 108 6.33 -9.03 -1.87
N ALA A 109 6.64 -7.96 -1.13
CA ALA A 109 7.38 -8.01 0.12
C ALA A 109 6.63 -7.23 1.20
N VAL A 110 6.34 -7.87 2.32
CA VAL A 110 5.50 -7.32 3.40
C VAL A 110 6.37 -6.82 4.55
N LEU A 111 6.11 -5.61 5.03
CA LEU A 111 6.83 -5.03 6.18
C LEU A 111 6.45 -5.79 7.46
N LYS A 112 7.46 -6.32 8.17
CA LYS A 112 7.24 -7.18 9.35
C LYS A 112 6.76 -6.44 10.58
N THR A 113 7.10 -5.17 10.71
CA THR A 113 6.87 -4.38 11.93
C THR A 113 5.49 -3.69 11.97
N VAL A 114 4.68 -3.82 10.90
CA VAL A 114 3.33 -3.26 10.84
C VAL A 114 2.33 -4.39 10.59
N ASP A 115 1.64 -4.79 11.64
CA ASP A 115 0.64 -5.87 11.55
C ASP A 115 -0.69 -5.40 11.03
N ASN A 116 -1.08 -4.18 11.38
CA ASN A 116 -2.35 -3.61 10.98
C ASN A 116 -2.24 -2.10 10.76
N PHE A 117 -2.32 -1.69 9.50
CA PHE A 117 -2.43 -0.29 9.11
C PHE A 117 -3.87 0.00 8.69
N SER A 118 -4.47 1.08 9.21
CA SER A 118 -5.85 1.46 8.90
C SER A 118 -5.99 2.89 8.41
N ASN A 119 -5.28 3.83 9.03
CA ASN A 119 -5.32 5.25 8.69
C ASN A 119 -3.92 5.85 8.77
N GLY A 120 -3.68 6.94 8.06
CA GLY A 120 -2.42 7.65 8.04
C GLY A 120 -1.78 7.69 6.67
N THR A 121 -0.45 7.69 6.61
CA THR A 121 0.30 7.75 5.35
C THR A 121 1.31 6.61 5.24
N ILE A 122 1.53 6.18 4.01
CA ILE A 122 2.64 5.30 3.63
C ILE A 122 3.38 6.02 2.51
N SER A 123 4.70 6.14 2.63
CA SER A 123 5.53 6.70 1.58
C SER A 123 6.74 5.83 1.30
N VAL A 124 7.24 5.90 0.06
CA VAL A 124 8.44 5.21 -0.38
C VAL A 124 9.07 5.95 -1.55
N LYS A 125 10.40 6.00 -1.56
CA LYS A 125 11.11 6.34 -2.78
C LYS A 125 11.39 5.09 -3.59
N PHE A 126 11.12 5.16 -4.88
CA PHE A 126 11.38 4.06 -5.81
C PHE A 126 12.10 4.55 -7.06
N LYS A 127 12.78 3.61 -7.73
CA LYS A 127 13.43 3.83 -9.02
C LYS A 127 13.25 2.59 -9.86
N THR A 128 12.60 2.71 -11.02
CA THR A 128 12.48 1.63 -12.01
C THR A 128 13.77 1.53 -12.82
N ILE A 129 14.30 0.34 -12.99
CA ILE A 129 15.57 0.10 -13.69
C ILE A 129 15.33 -0.55 -15.05
N SER A 130 14.57 -1.64 -15.08
CA SER A 130 14.31 -2.42 -16.29
C SER A 130 13.02 -3.21 -16.19
N GLY A 131 12.58 -3.73 -17.31
CA GLY A 131 11.42 -4.55 -17.54
C GLY A 131 10.94 -4.34 -18.96
N ASP A 132 10.74 -5.44 -19.71
CA ASP A 132 10.26 -5.38 -21.08
C ASP A 132 8.73 -5.36 -21.15
N ALA A 133 8.09 -6.23 -20.34
CA ALA A 133 6.65 -6.29 -20.24
C ALA A 133 6.07 -5.17 -19.38
N ASP A 134 6.73 -4.89 -18.25
CA ASP A 134 6.30 -3.87 -17.28
C ASP A 134 7.51 -3.25 -16.58
N ARG A 135 7.37 -1.95 -16.20
CA ARG A 135 8.29 -1.25 -15.31
C ARG A 135 7.50 -0.66 -14.16
N CYS A 136 7.25 -1.49 -13.15
CA CYS A 136 6.30 -1.17 -12.08
C CYS A 136 6.94 -1.13 -10.72
N SER A 137 6.52 -0.13 -9.93
CA SER A 137 6.79 -0.03 -8.50
C SER A 137 5.50 0.35 -7.76
N GLY A 138 5.33 -0.10 -6.52
CA GLY A 138 4.10 0.21 -5.81
C GLY A 138 4.16 0.07 -4.29
N ILE A 139 3.21 0.74 -3.64
CA ILE A 139 2.90 0.59 -2.23
C ILE A 139 1.78 -0.45 -2.10
N LEU A 140 2.08 -1.55 -1.43
CA LEU A 140 1.12 -2.58 -1.08
C LEU A 140 0.50 -2.25 0.28
N PHE A 141 -0.82 -2.41 0.41
CA PHE A 141 -1.53 -2.18 1.67
C PHE A 141 -2.79 -3.03 1.76
N ASN A 142 -3.44 -3.04 2.93
CA ASN A 142 -4.62 -3.88 3.20
C ASN A 142 -4.37 -5.38 2.93
N VAL A 143 -3.14 -5.86 3.18
CA VAL A 143 -2.79 -7.27 2.92
C VAL A 143 -3.43 -8.16 3.97
N LYS A 144 -4.24 -9.11 3.50
CA LYS A 144 -5.01 -10.04 4.33
C LYS A 144 -4.44 -11.46 4.32
N PRO A 145 -4.72 -12.26 5.35
CA PRO A 145 -4.29 -13.66 5.40
C PRO A 145 -4.86 -14.54 4.27
N ASN A 146 -6.02 -14.19 3.71
CA ASN A 146 -6.62 -14.87 2.57
C ASN A 146 -5.99 -14.51 1.22
N GLY A 147 -5.03 -13.58 1.19
CA GLY A 147 -4.34 -13.15 -0.02
C GLY A 147 -4.97 -11.93 -0.71
N ASP A 148 -6.00 -11.32 -0.13
CA ASP A 148 -6.53 -10.05 -0.61
C ASP A 148 -5.57 -8.90 -0.31
N TRP A 149 -5.49 -7.93 -1.20
CA TRP A 149 -4.69 -6.73 -1.02
C TRP A 149 -5.13 -5.57 -1.92
N LEU A 150 -4.65 -4.38 -1.56
CA LEU A 150 -4.71 -3.17 -2.38
C LEU A 150 -3.29 -2.75 -2.77
N VAL A 151 -3.13 -2.13 -3.94
CA VAL A 151 -1.86 -1.57 -4.37
C VAL A 151 -2.04 -0.26 -5.12
N VAL A 152 -1.23 0.71 -4.75
CA VAL A 152 -0.96 1.88 -5.57
C VAL A 152 0.25 1.57 -6.43
N ARG A 153 0.07 1.53 -7.73
CA ARG A 153 1.10 1.17 -8.69
C ARG A 153 1.44 2.34 -9.61
N TYR A 154 2.72 2.69 -9.68
CA TYR A 154 3.30 3.42 -10.79
C TYR A 154 3.77 2.43 -11.86
N ASN A 155 3.55 2.77 -13.13
CA ASN A 155 4.11 2.05 -14.28
C ASN A 155 4.76 3.04 -15.23
N ASP A 156 6.07 2.94 -15.37
CA ASP A 156 6.88 3.77 -16.24
C ASP A 156 6.59 3.51 -17.74
N THR A 157 6.26 2.28 -18.12
CA THR A 157 5.88 1.94 -19.50
C THR A 157 4.55 2.56 -19.92
N GLU A 158 3.62 2.66 -18.99
CA GLU A 158 2.28 3.24 -19.23
C GLU A 158 2.17 4.70 -18.79
N HIS A 159 3.23 5.26 -18.16
CA HIS A 159 3.27 6.62 -17.60
C HIS A 159 2.05 6.96 -16.74
N ASN A 160 1.69 6.07 -15.82
CA ASN A 160 0.51 6.26 -15.00
C ASN A 160 0.65 5.72 -13.58
N VAL A 161 -0.20 6.27 -12.70
CA VAL A 161 -0.47 5.74 -11.36
C VAL A 161 -1.87 5.16 -11.37
N VAL A 162 -2.03 3.93 -10.87
CA VAL A 162 -3.32 3.23 -10.81
C VAL A 162 -3.49 2.60 -9.45
N LEU A 163 -4.68 2.71 -8.86
CA LEU A 163 -5.09 1.95 -7.70
C LEU A 163 -5.76 0.65 -8.16
N TRP A 164 -5.20 -0.46 -7.71
CA TRP A 164 -5.70 -1.81 -7.97
C TRP A 164 -6.11 -2.49 -6.69
N GLU A 165 -7.08 -3.39 -6.82
CA GLU A 165 -7.32 -4.42 -5.81
C GLU A 165 -7.06 -5.81 -6.37
N PHE A 166 -6.74 -6.71 -5.46
CA PHE A 166 -6.80 -8.15 -5.62
C PHE A 166 -7.74 -8.67 -4.55
N HIS A 167 -8.89 -9.19 -4.95
CA HIS A 167 -9.95 -9.61 -4.04
C HIS A 167 -10.60 -10.90 -4.53
N ASN A 168 -10.63 -11.91 -3.66
CA ASN A 168 -11.15 -13.23 -3.98
C ASN A 168 -10.60 -13.79 -5.30
N GLY A 169 -9.28 -13.71 -5.49
CA GLY A 169 -8.61 -14.21 -6.70
C GLY A 169 -8.76 -13.33 -7.96
N VAL A 170 -9.48 -12.22 -7.88
CA VAL A 170 -9.71 -11.32 -9.02
C VAL A 170 -8.92 -10.03 -8.85
N ARG A 171 -8.11 -9.70 -9.86
CA ARG A 171 -7.41 -8.42 -9.94
C ARG A 171 -8.19 -7.44 -10.81
N ARG A 172 -8.45 -6.24 -10.28
CA ARG A 172 -9.13 -5.19 -11.04
C ARG A 172 -8.66 -3.79 -10.66
N PRO A 173 -8.67 -2.82 -11.60
CA PRO A 173 -8.40 -1.43 -11.28
C PRO A 173 -9.62 -0.83 -10.58
N LEU A 174 -9.38 -0.12 -9.47
CA LEU A 174 -10.41 0.68 -8.80
C LEU A 174 -10.52 2.07 -9.40
N ILE A 175 -9.38 2.69 -9.70
CA ILE A 175 -9.31 3.98 -10.38
C ILE A 175 -8.05 4.05 -11.24
N ARG A 176 -8.18 4.66 -12.42
CA ARG A 176 -7.10 5.00 -13.37
C ARG A 176 -7.14 6.49 -13.67
N PRO A 177 -6.04 7.09 -14.09
CA PRO A 177 -6.08 8.42 -14.69
C PRO A 177 -7.04 8.45 -15.88
N ARG A 178 -7.67 9.59 -16.10
CA ARG A 178 -8.45 9.81 -17.33
C ARG A 178 -7.51 9.80 -18.55
N ASP A 179 -8.06 9.47 -19.72
CA ASP A 179 -7.31 9.64 -20.96
C ASP A 179 -6.88 11.13 -21.08
N GLY A 180 -5.58 11.36 -21.21
CA GLY A 180 -5.00 12.72 -21.20
C GLY A 180 -4.36 13.14 -19.89
N ASP A 181 -4.67 12.51 -18.76
CA ASP A 181 -4.01 12.74 -17.46
C ASP A 181 -2.78 11.83 -17.27
N LEU A 182 -2.27 11.27 -18.36
CA LEU A 182 -1.05 10.48 -18.32
C LEU A 182 0.12 11.40 -17.96
N LEU A 183 1.00 10.91 -17.07
CA LEU A 183 2.25 11.57 -16.80
C LEU A 183 2.99 11.74 -18.13
N THR A 184 3.09 12.97 -18.61
CA THR A 184 3.83 13.29 -19.82
C THR A 184 5.28 13.53 -19.43
N GLY A 185 6.18 12.72 -19.88
CA GLY A 185 7.60 12.92 -19.63
C GLY A 185 8.43 11.96 -20.48
N PRO A 186 9.71 12.29 -20.68
CA PRO A 186 10.64 11.33 -21.23
C PRO A 186 10.71 10.10 -20.33
N ASP A 187 11.13 8.98 -20.89
CA ASP A 187 11.46 7.75 -20.16
C ASP A 187 12.15 8.06 -18.82
N ASP A 188 11.43 7.88 -17.72
CA ASP A 188 11.88 8.20 -16.37
C ASP A 188 12.65 7.06 -15.70
N ARG A 189 13.10 6.07 -16.50
CA ARG A 189 13.99 5.01 -16.02
C ARG A 189 15.17 5.59 -15.25
N ALA A 190 15.52 4.92 -14.19
CA ALA A 190 16.64 5.26 -13.33
C ALA A 190 16.55 6.61 -12.60
N LYS A 191 15.37 7.23 -12.55
CA LYS A 191 15.11 8.37 -11.66
C LYS A 191 14.44 7.90 -10.37
N TRP A 192 14.77 8.56 -9.27
CA TRP A 192 14.07 8.40 -8.01
C TRP A 192 12.77 9.19 -8.00
N HIS A 193 11.68 8.52 -7.65
CA HIS A 193 10.36 9.10 -7.46
C HIS A 193 9.92 8.93 -6.01
N ASP A 194 9.10 9.82 -5.52
CA ASP A 194 8.46 9.76 -4.21
C ASP A 194 6.98 9.40 -4.38
N LEU A 195 6.58 8.21 -3.93
CA LEU A 195 5.20 7.76 -3.97
C LEU A 195 4.63 7.79 -2.55
N LYS A 196 3.49 8.45 -2.39
CA LYS A 196 2.81 8.57 -1.11
C LYS A 196 1.34 8.20 -1.24
N LEU A 197 0.90 7.32 -0.34
CA LEU A 197 -0.51 6.99 -0.11
C LEU A 197 -0.97 7.63 1.19
N THR A 198 -2.11 8.32 1.16
CA THR A 198 -2.82 8.80 2.34
C THR A 198 -4.14 8.03 2.45
N VAL A 199 -4.43 7.50 3.63
CA VAL A 199 -5.67 6.81 4.00
C VAL A 199 -6.33 7.60 5.12
N ASP A 200 -7.56 8.06 4.90
CA ASP A 200 -8.39 8.75 5.90
C ASP A 200 -9.81 8.16 5.85
N GLY A 201 -10.04 7.14 6.66
CA GLY A 201 -11.24 6.31 6.60
C GLY A 201 -11.38 5.60 5.25
N ALA A 202 -12.43 5.94 4.53
CA ALA A 202 -12.64 5.43 3.17
C ALA A 202 -11.89 6.24 2.10
N ASN A 203 -11.39 7.43 2.42
CA ASN A 203 -10.77 8.31 1.44
C ASN A 203 -9.31 7.94 1.23
N LEU A 204 -8.94 7.71 -0.01
CA LEU A 204 -7.59 7.41 -0.45
C LEU A 204 -7.09 8.55 -1.34
N GLN A 205 -5.88 9.04 -1.08
CA GLN A 205 -5.19 9.99 -1.96
C GLN A 205 -3.79 9.45 -2.26
N VAL A 206 -3.40 9.58 -3.51
CA VAL A 206 -2.08 9.16 -3.98
C VAL A 206 -1.36 10.35 -4.59
N ASP A 207 -0.17 10.61 -4.10
CA ASP A 207 0.72 11.64 -4.61
C ASP A 207 1.98 11.00 -5.20
N LEU A 208 2.44 11.49 -6.34
CA LEU A 208 3.73 11.19 -6.96
C LEU A 208 4.53 12.48 -7.09
N ASP A 209 5.73 12.49 -6.53
CA ASP A 209 6.63 13.66 -6.53
C ASP A 209 5.94 14.95 -6.05
N GLY A 210 5.12 14.81 -4.99
CA GLY A 210 4.36 15.90 -4.39
C GLY A 210 3.09 16.30 -5.15
N THR A 211 2.81 15.72 -6.31
CA THR A 211 1.61 16.01 -7.10
C THR A 211 0.55 14.92 -6.92
N THR A 212 -0.68 15.33 -6.58
CA THR A 212 -1.80 14.40 -6.44
C THR A 212 -2.18 13.79 -7.79
N GLN A 213 -2.10 12.46 -7.87
CA GLN A 213 -2.43 11.68 -9.05
C GLN A 213 -3.86 11.12 -8.99
N LEU A 214 -4.25 10.61 -7.83
CA LEU A 214 -5.53 9.94 -7.66
C LEU A 214 -6.19 10.36 -6.34
N LYS A 215 -7.54 10.43 -6.37
CA LYS A 215 -8.41 10.44 -5.18
C LYS A 215 -9.49 9.42 -5.39
N TYR A 216 -9.74 8.57 -4.40
CA TYR A 216 -10.72 7.49 -4.49
C TYR A 216 -11.41 7.28 -3.15
N VAL A 217 -12.70 7.01 -3.17
CA VAL A 217 -13.45 6.58 -1.98
C VAL A 217 -13.58 5.06 -2.04
N LEU A 218 -12.93 4.36 -1.13
CA LEU A 218 -12.92 2.90 -1.09
C LEU A 218 -14.33 2.34 -0.96
N GLY A 219 -14.65 1.38 -1.81
CA GLY A 219 -15.99 0.79 -1.89
C GLY A 219 -16.92 1.49 -2.87
N SER A 220 -16.47 2.56 -3.53
CA SER A 220 -17.17 3.14 -4.68
C SER A 220 -17.08 2.22 -5.90
N ASP A 221 -17.99 2.41 -6.85
CA ASP A 221 -17.90 1.74 -8.13
C ASP A 221 -16.57 2.09 -8.82
N PRO A 222 -15.91 1.11 -9.46
CA PRO A 222 -14.71 1.37 -10.22
C PRO A 222 -14.92 2.43 -11.28
N ALA A 223 -13.89 3.25 -11.52
CA ALA A 223 -13.95 4.22 -12.61
C ALA A 223 -14.21 3.53 -13.96
N PRO A 224 -14.93 4.18 -14.89
CA PRO A 224 -15.14 3.65 -16.22
C PRO A 224 -13.82 3.31 -16.88
N GLY A 225 -13.83 2.28 -17.71
CA GLY A 225 -12.69 1.86 -18.50
C GLY A 225 -12.22 2.96 -19.47
N ARG A 226 -11.09 2.73 -20.15
CA ARG A 226 -10.61 3.61 -21.22
C ARG A 226 -11.74 3.88 -22.21
N ASN A 227 -11.84 5.12 -22.70
CA ASN A 227 -12.85 5.58 -23.67
C ASN A 227 -14.31 5.59 -23.16
N GLY A 228 -14.52 5.74 -21.84
CA GLY A 228 -15.89 5.78 -21.29
C GLY A 228 -16.63 4.45 -21.38
N ALA A 229 -15.94 3.35 -21.72
CA ALA A 229 -16.55 2.03 -21.65
C ALA A 229 -17.09 1.80 -20.23
N PRO A 230 -18.25 1.15 -20.07
CA PRO A 230 -18.72 0.78 -18.75
C PRO A 230 -17.59 0.06 -18.01
N PRO A 231 -17.43 0.27 -16.69
CA PRO A 231 -16.51 -0.53 -15.91
C PRO A 231 -16.82 -1.97 -16.30
N ASN A 232 -15.76 -2.71 -16.73
CA ASN A 232 -15.95 -4.07 -17.25
C ASN A 232 -16.81 -4.86 -16.26
N ALA A 233 -18.13 -4.84 -16.46
CA ALA A 233 -19.09 -5.57 -15.66
C ALA A 233 -18.73 -7.06 -15.63
N ASP A 234 -18.09 -7.54 -16.71
CA ASP A 234 -17.55 -8.89 -16.84
C ASP A 234 -16.36 -9.17 -15.91
N LEU A 235 -15.71 -8.12 -15.37
CA LEU A 235 -14.57 -8.26 -14.43
C LEU A 235 -14.99 -8.16 -12.95
N ILE A 236 -16.24 -7.77 -12.67
CA ILE A 236 -16.79 -7.69 -11.32
C ILE A 236 -18.00 -8.60 -11.26
N PRO A 237 -17.82 -9.89 -11.01
CA PRO A 237 -18.94 -10.77 -10.75
C PRO A 237 -19.80 -10.22 -9.61
N ALA A 238 -21.11 -10.32 -9.72
CA ALA A 238 -22.05 -9.83 -8.69
C ALA A 238 -21.76 -10.43 -7.30
N ASN A 239 -21.13 -11.61 -7.25
CA ASN A 239 -20.70 -12.31 -6.03
C ASN A 239 -19.30 -11.91 -5.54
N ASN A 240 -18.61 -10.99 -6.23
CA ASN A 240 -17.30 -10.49 -5.82
C ASN A 240 -17.28 -8.95 -5.86
N PRO A 241 -17.94 -8.27 -4.91
CA PRO A 241 -17.95 -6.81 -4.83
C PRO A 241 -16.54 -6.28 -4.56
N VAL A 242 -16.30 -5.00 -4.86
CA VAL A 242 -15.04 -4.32 -4.53
C VAL A 242 -14.77 -4.33 -3.02
N ILE A 243 -13.48 -4.29 -2.66
CA ILE A 243 -13.06 -4.14 -1.25
C ILE A 243 -13.69 -2.87 -0.67
N ARG A 244 -14.29 -3.02 0.50
CA ARG A 244 -14.95 -1.93 1.23
C ARG A 244 -14.12 -1.48 2.43
N PRO A 245 -14.31 -0.22 2.90
CA PRO A 245 -13.68 0.24 4.13
C PRO A 245 -14.16 -0.59 5.34
N PRO A 246 -13.38 -0.60 6.45
CA PRO A 246 -12.12 0.13 6.62
C PRO A 246 -10.93 -0.58 5.98
N VAL A 247 -9.89 0.20 5.60
CA VAL A 247 -8.56 -0.37 5.35
C VAL A 247 -8.08 -1.01 6.65
N SER A 248 -7.54 -2.22 6.56
CA SER A 248 -7.02 -2.94 7.73
C SER A 248 -6.14 -4.09 7.25
N GLY A 249 -4.88 -4.12 7.64
CA GLY A 249 -3.97 -5.20 7.26
C GLY A 249 -2.52 -4.78 7.21
N LYS A 250 -1.68 -5.71 6.72
CA LYS A 250 -0.25 -5.44 6.56
C LYS A 250 -0.01 -4.53 5.34
N VAL A 251 1.20 -3.98 5.30
CA VAL A 251 1.68 -3.06 4.26
C VAL A 251 3.01 -3.56 3.71
N GLY A 252 3.41 -3.05 2.53
CA GLY A 252 4.67 -3.49 1.95
C GLY A 252 4.97 -2.88 0.59
N LEU A 253 5.82 -3.58 -0.15
CA LEU A 253 6.28 -3.25 -1.49
C LEU A 253 5.68 -4.20 -2.51
N TRP A 254 5.45 -3.69 -3.71
CA TRP A 254 4.88 -4.44 -4.82
C TRP A 254 5.61 -4.13 -6.12
N SER A 255 5.68 -5.12 -6.98
CA SER A 255 6.14 -4.98 -8.35
C SER A 255 5.38 -5.91 -9.29
N LYS A 256 5.70 -5.92 -10.56
CA LYS A 256 5.00 -6.73 -11.55
C LYS A 256 5.98 -7.42 -12.49
N THR A 257 5.71 -8.68 -12.76
CA THR A 257 6.34 -9.50 -13.80
C THR A 257 7.88 -9.42 -13.80
N ASP A 258 8.46 -8.87 -14.86
CA ASP A 258 9.89 -8.77 -15.10
C ASP A 258 10.51 -7.43 -14.71
N SER A 259 9.75 -6.62 -13.96
CA SER A 259 10.23 -5.32 -13.48
C SER A 259 11.39 -5.49 -12.51
N THR A 260 12.47 -4.76 -12.75
CA THR A 260 13.53 -4.55 -11.77
C THR A 260 13.44 -3.15 -11.23
N SER A 261 13.25 -3.04 -9.91
CA SER A 261 13.06 -1.75 -9.22
C SER A 261 13.82 -1.70 -7.91
N LEU A 262 14.18 -0.50 -7.51
CA LEU A 262 14.84 -0.19 -6.25
C LEU A 262 13.90 0.63 -5.36
N PHE A 263 13.97 0.40 -4.05
CA PHE A 263 13.16 1.09 -3.05
C PHE A 263 14.01 1.53 -1.86
N LYS A 264 13.73 2.71 -1.33
CA LYS A 264 14.31 3.24 -0.09
C LYS A 264 13.35 4.20 0.62
N ASP A 265 13.72 4.65 1.81
CA ASP A 265 12.98 5.65 2.59
C ASP A 265 11.50 5.25 2.79
N TYR A 266 11.23 3.96 3.06
CA TYR A 266 9.89 3.49 3.34
C TYR A 266 9.46 3.94 4.74
N VAL A 267 8.35 4.66 4.82
CA VAL A 267 7.80 5.20 6.07
C VAL A 267 6.32 4.90 6.17
N VAL A 268 5.89 4.43 7.33
CA VAL A 268 4.48 4.32 7.71
C VAL A 268 4.22 5.27 8.87
N SER A 269 3.30 6.22 8.69
CA SER A 269 2.89 7.20 9.71
C SER A 269 1.42 6.96 10.04
N PRO A 270 1.11 6.12 11.05
CA PRO A 270 -0.27 5.84 11.43
C PRO A 270 -0.95 7.09 12.01
N LYS A 271 -2.25 7.25 11.69
CA LYS A 271 -3.15 8.23 12.31
C LYS A 271 -4.19 7.45 13.11
N GLN A 272 -4.36 7.81 14.38
CA GLN A 272 -5.46 7.30 15.21
C GLN A 272 -6.78 7.96 14.89
#